data_663d9209896bf6abcafeb471ab1d97b3
#
_entry.id   663d9209896bf6abcafeb471ab1d97b3
#
_cell.length_a   1.000
_cell.length_b   1.000
_cell.length_c   1.000
_cell.angle_alpha   90.00
_cell.angle_beta   90.00
_cell.angle_gamma   90.00
#
_symmetry.space_group_name_H-M   'P 1'
#
loop_
_entity.id
_entity.type
_entity.pdbx_description
1 polymer ?
#
loop_
_entity_poly.entity_id
_entity_poly.type
_entity_poly.pdbx_seq_one_letter_code
_entity_poly.pdbx_strand_id
1 'polypeptide(L)'
;MKQLFLLLLALGSPALALAQDMRQDTYCNPLNIDYTYMIYNSDKDISYRSGADPAVVRFRGEYYMFVTRSNGYWHSKDLLDWDFIAPKDWYPQGSNAPAAHNYKDSVLYVTGDPSGSMSILYSDNPKSGEWKATPAILHNLQDPDLFIDDDGKAYMFWGSSNVYPIRGMELDKNHRFLPKGEVKELFNLDMPRHGWERFGENHSDTVLGGYIEGPWLTKHNGKYYMQYGAPGTEFNVYADGVYVADHPMGPYTYQKHNPVSYKPGGYMNGAGHGSTVQGPGGEYWHFASMALSINVNWERRLCMFPAGFDKDGIMYVDTRFGDYPRYAPAVPGKKGQFRGWMLLSYRKPVTASTAKGEFGPDALTDERTKSFWLAEANDERQWVLIDLEKPARVCAVQVNYHDYRSNLYGRIPGLRHRYVIEGSSDGETWNILVDRRSSYKDTPNDYVELEVPTTARYIRYKNIDVPTPNLAISELRVFGLGFGKAPRSPQKLALDRHTDRRDVTVRWEPVKGAQGYNVLWGIAPDKLYSSWMVYDGNELEMKSLTIDQDYYFAVEAFNENGVSLPSETKYVE
;
A
#
# COMPACT_ATOMS: atom_id res chain seq x y z
N MET A 1 59.58 11.68 -53.76
CA MET A 1 58.30 12.16 -53.17
C MET A 1 57.28 11.05 -53.25
N LYS A 2 57.11 10.29 -52.18
CA LYS A 2 56.06 9.29 -52.03
C LYS A 2 55.32 9.62 -50.77
N GLN A 3 54.06 10.07 -50.90
CA GLN A 3 53.15 10.30 -49.77
C GLN A 3 52.58 8.94 -49.32
N LEU A 4 52.76 8.68 -48.00
CA LEU A 4 52.20 7.52 -47.32
C LEU A 4 50.87 7.93 -46.69
N PHE A 5 49.75 7.38 -47.14
CA PHE A 5 48.45 7.53 -46.51
C PHE A 5 48.31 6.52 -45.37
N LEU A 6 48.25 7.03 -44.13
CA LEU A 6 47.88 6.21 -42.98
C LEU A 6 46.34 6.18 -42.86
N LEU A 7 45.77 4.99 -43.03
CA LEU A 7 44.36 4.71 -42.71
C LEU A 7 44.24 4.42 -41.20
N LEU A 8 43.64 5.32 -40.46
CA LEU A 8 43.24 5.06 -39.08
C LEU A 8 41.90 4.30 -39.10
N LEU A 9 41.96 3.02 -38.74
CA LEU A 9 40.78 2.22 -38.41
C LEU A 9 40.35 2.57 -36.97
N ALA A 10 39.28 3.33 -36.82
CA ALA A 10 38.60 3.53 -35.54
C ALA A 10 37.82 2.27 -35.21
N LEU A 11 38.34 1.43 -34.32
CA LEU A 11 37.58 0.37 -33.67
C LEU A 11 36.62 1.03 -32.67
N GLY A 12 35.37 1.19 -33.07
CA GLY A 12 34.29 1.56 -32.15
C GLY A 12 33.98 0.37 -31.24
N SER A 13 34.38 0.45 -29.99
CA SER A 13 33.87 -0.44 -28.94
C SER A 13 32.36 -0.20 -28.82
N PRO A 14 31.52 -1.23 -28.80
CA PRO A 14 30.13 -1.06 -28.43
C PRO A 14 30.13 -0.68 -26.93
N ALA A 15 29.83 0.57 -26.63
CA ALA A 15 29.42 0.96 -25.29
C ALA A 15 28.17 0.15 -24.96
N LEU A 16 28.30 -0.84 -24.08
CA LEU A 16 27.16 -1.37 -23.34
C LEU A 16 26.60 -0.20 -22.53
N ALA A 17 25.59 0.45 -23.06
CA ALA A 17 24.73 1.31 -22.28
C ALA A 17 24.03 0.37 -21.27
N LEU A 18 24.56 0.31 -20.06
CA LEU A 18 23.77 -0.09 -18.90
C LEU A 18 22.58 0.87 -18.91
N ALA A 19 21.40 0.36 -19.21
CA ALA A 19 20.17 1.11 -19.01
C ALA A 19 20.16 1.51 -17.53
N GLN A 20 20.54 2.74 -17.25
CA GLN A 20 20.36 3.34 -15.95
C GLN A 20 18.84 3.36 -15.76
N ASP A 21 18.33 2.63 -14.76
CA ASP A 21 16.91 2.70 -14.38
C ASP A 21 16.60 4.18 -14.16
N MET A 22 15.88 4.78 -15.13
CA MET A 22 15.53 6.19 -15.03
C MET A 22 14.61 6.34 -13.84
N ARG A 23 14.93 7.27 -12.96
CA ARG A 23 14.12 7.55 -11.78
C ARG A 23 12.71 7.95 -12.21
N GLN A 24 11.71 7.18 -11.77
CA GLN A 24 10.32 7.48 -12.03
C GLN A 24 9.87 8.67 -11.17
N ASP A 25 9.09 9.57 -11.76
CA ASP A 25 8.48 10.69 -11.04
C ASP A 25 7.20 10.29 -10.31
N THR A 26 6.68 9.09 -10.59
CA THR A 26 5.43 8.59 -10.02
C THR A 26 5.60 7.18 -9.46
N TYR A 27 4.67 6.80 -8.59
CA TYR A 27 4.49 5.44 -8.07
C TYR A 27 3.01 5.05 -8.09
N CYS A 28 2.73 3.76 -7.99
CA CYS A 28 1.39 3.21 -7.88
C CYS A 28 1.36 2.07 -6.86
N ASN A 29 0.36 2.05 -5.98
CA ASN A 29 0.14 0.92 -5.08
C ASN A 29 -0.48 -0.28 -5.81
N PRO A 30 -0.22 -1.52 -5.36
CA PRO A 30 0.64 -1.89 -4.23
C PRO A 30 2.12 -1.66 -4.53
N LEU A 31 2.92 -1.50 -3.48
CA LEU A 31 4.37 -1.32 -3.62
C LEU A 31 5.01 -2.53 -4.31
N ASN A 32 5.88 -2.24 -5.28
CA ASN A 32 6.59 -3.26 -6.03
C ASN A 32 7.89 -3.63 -5.31
N ILE A 33 7.80 -4.56 -4.35
CA ILE A 33 8.96 -5.12 -3.65
C ILE A 33 8.97 -6.65 -3.78
N ASP A 34 10.12 -7.25 -3.58
CA ASP A 34 10.35 -8.68 -3.60
C ASP A 34 9.87 -9.34 -2.29
N TYR A 35 8.56 -9.43 -2.10
CA TYR A 35 7.95 -10.01 -0.91
C TYR A 35 8.39 -11.45 -0.64
N THR A 36 8.47 -11.83 0.63
CA THR A 36 8.83 -13.18 1.06
C THR A 36 7.69 -14.16 0.80
N TYR A 37 8.01 -15.36 0.34
CA TYR A 37 7.05 -16.45 0.19
C TYR A 37 6.79 -17.15 1.52
N MET A 38 5.52 -17.35 1.84
CA MET A 38 5.04 -18.01 3.07
C MET A 38 4.30 -19.29 2.74
N ILE A 39 4.38 -20.27 3.63
CA ILE A 39 3.64 -21.51 3.49
C ILE A 39 2.15 -21.26 3.70
N TYR A 40 1.32 -21.67 2.75
CA TYR A 40 -0.13 -21.69 2.90
C TYR A 40 -0.62 -23.08 3.30
N ASN A 41 -0.18 -24.10 2.57
CA ASN A 41 -0.58 -25.48 2.81
C ASN A 41 0.59 -26.40 2.49
N SER A 42 1.24 -26.91 3.54
CA SER A 42 2.42 -27.80 3.43
C SER A 42 2.10 -29.13 2.74
N ASP A 43 0.88 -29.66 2.95
CA ASP A 43 0.48 -30.96 2.37
C ASP A 43 0.26 -30.88 0.85
N LYS A 44 -0.06 -29.68 0.36
CA LYS A 44 -0.28 -29.41 -1.07
C LYS A 44 0.89 -28.70 -1.74
N ASP A 45 1.94 -28.40 -0.98
CA ASP A 45 3.10 -27.65 -1.46
C ASP A 45 2.71 -26.31 -2.12
N ILE A 46 1.86 -25.54 -1.42
CA ILE A 46 1.37 -24.24 -1.88
C ILE A 46 1.87 -23.13 -0.96
N SER A 47 2.44 -22.12 -1.56
CA SER A 47 2.88 -20.89 -0.91
C SER A 47 2.20 -19.64 -1.47
N TYR A 48 2.36 -18.53 -0.79
CA TYR A 48 1.92 -17.22 -1.23
C TYR A 48 2.91 -16.15 -0.80
N ARG A 49 2.98 -15.03 -1.50
CA ARG A 49 3.73 -13.85 -1.07
C ARG A 49 2.90 -13.05 -0.10
N SER A 50 3.53 -12.50 0.92
CA SER A 50 2.88 -11.53 1.79
C SER A 50 3.85 -10.50 2.32
N GLY A 51 3.37 -9.26 2.45
CA GLY A 51 3.97 -8.21 3.23
C GLY A 51 2.88 -7.52 4.03
N ALA A 52 3.12 -7.38 5.35
CA ALA A 52 2.15 -6.82 6.26
C ALA A 52 2.83 -6.13 7.43
N ASP A 53 2.07 -5.30 8.13
CA ASP A 53 2.45 -4.68 9.39
C ASP A 53 3.78 -3.92 9.26
N PRO A 54 3.89 -2.96 8.30
CA PRO A 54 5.16 -2.32 7.98
C PRO A 54 5.57 -1.33 9.08
N ALA A 55 6.72 -1.55 9.69
CA ALA A 55 7.40 -0.57 10.54
C ALA A 55 8.47 0.15 9.71
N VAL A 56 8.19 1.38 9.31
CA VAL A 56 9.10 2.19 8.48
C VAL A 56 9.70 3.30 9.30
N VAL A 57 11.03 3.39 9.32
CA VAL A 57 11.75 4.41 10.07
C VAL A 57 12.81 5.09 9.20
N ARG A 58 13.03 6.37 9.47
CA ARG A 58 14.13 7.13 8.90
C ARG A 58 15.33 7.07 9.85
N PHE A 59 16.51 6.71 9.32
CA PHE A 59 17.75 6.65 10.09
C PHE A 59 18.89 7.23 9.24
N ARG A 60 19.54 8.27 9.73
CA ARG A 60 20.61 9.01 9.03
C ARG A 60 20.25 9.45 7.62
N GLY A 61 19.01 9.90 7.45
CA GLY A 61 18.51 10.40 6.16
C GLY A 61 18.04 9.33 5.17
N GLU A 62 18.17 8.05 5.50
CA GLU A 62 17.73 6.91 4.70
C GLU A 62 16.63 6.13 5.44
N TYR A 63 15.97 5.19 4.77
CA TYR A 63 14.77 4.52 5.27
C TYR A 63 15.01 3.02 5.41
N TYR A 64 14.44 2.46 6.47
CA TYR A 64 14.44 1.02 6.74
C TYR A 64 13.02 0.57 7.00
N MET A 65 12.61 -0.53 6.36
CA MET A 65 11.27 -1.10 6.47
C MET A 65 11.35 -2.54 6.95
N PHE A 66 10.71 -2.79 8.09
CA PHE A 66 10.58 -4.11 8.72
C PHE A 66 9.15 -4.58 8.53
N VAL A 67 8.96 -5.86 8.15
CA VAL A 67 7.67 -6.40 7.72
C VAL A 67 7.48 -7.79 8.32
N THR A 68 6.26 -8.13 8.67
CA THR A 68 5.90 -9.45 9.21
C THR A 68 6.53 -10.59 8.42
N ARG A 69 7.22 -11.50 9.11
CA ARG A 69 7.85 -12.74 8.59
C ARG A 69 8.70 -12.55 7.35
N SER A 70 9.30 -11.39 7.18
CA SER A 70 10.11 -11.07 5.99
C SER A 70 11.46 -11.78 5.95
N ASN A 71 11.93 -12.31 7.08
CA ASN A 71 13.27 -12.90 7.25
C ASN A 71 14.41 -11.92 6.92
N GLY A 72 14.15 -10.66 7.09
CA GLY A 72 15.05 -9.55 6.84
C GLY A 72 14.28 -8.24 6.76
N TYR A 73 14.85 -7.24 6.15
CA TYR A 73 14.27 -5.92 6.03
C TYR A 73 14.76 -5.23 4.77
N TRP A 74 14.08 -4.15 4.38
CA TRP A 74 14.42 -3.37 3.21
C TRP A 74 15.04 -2.04 3.59
N HIS A 75 15.92 -1.55 2.74
CA HIS A 75 16.54 -0.24 2.81
C HIS A 75 16.17 0.57 1.57
N SER A 76 15.91 1.86 1.75
CA SER A 76 15.63 2.81 0.67
C SER A 76 16.25 4.18 0.95
N LYS A 77 16.54 4.93 -0.11
CA LYS A 77 16.97 6.33 -0.02
C LYS A 77 15.82 7.32 -0.30
N ASP A 78 14.74 6.86 -0.89
CA ASP A 78 13.68 7.70 -1.45
C ASP A 78 12.25 7.21 -1.18
N LEU A 79 12.08 6.09 -0.45
CA LEU A 79 10.81 5.41 -0.17
C LEU A 79 10.19 4.67 -1.37
N LEU A 80 10.85 4.61 -2.51
CA LEU A 80 10.38 3.93 -3.72
C LEU A 80 11.20 2.70 -4.08
N ASP A 81 12.52 2.89 -4.20
CA ASP A 81 13.44 1.81 -4.50
C ASP A 81 13.90 1.15 -3.21
N TRP A 82 13.58 -0.12 -3.04
CA TRP A 82 13.83 -0.88 -1.84
C TRP A 82 14.77 -2.06 -2.11
N ASP A 83 15.91 -2.07 -1.43
CA ASP A 83 16.88 -3.15 -1.48
C ASP A 83 16.78 -4.01 -0.22
N PHE A 84 16.63 -5.32 -0.40
CA PHE A 84 16.51 -6.27 0.72
C PHE A 84 17.86 -6.50 1.39
N ILE A 85 17.88 -6.47 2.72
CA ILE A 85 19.02 -6.78 3.57
C ILE A 85 18.73 -8.06 4.35
N ALA A 86 19.54 -9.10 4.10
CA ALA A 86 19.53 -10.31 4.91
C ALA A 86 20.34 -10.08 6.20
N PRO A 87 19.80 -10.34 7.39
CA PRO A 87 20.55 -10.26 8.65
C PRO A 87 21.68 -11.31 8.69
N LYS A 88 22.80 -10.95 9.29
CA LYS A 88 23.97 -11.86 9.41
C LYS A 88 23.85 -12.80 10.61
N ASP A 89 23.55 -12.23 11.79
CA ASP A 89 23.62 -12.97 13.05
C ASP A 89 22.27 -13.03 13.77
N TRP A 90 21.74 -11.88 14.17
CA TRP A 90 20.52 -11.76 14.95
C TRP A 90 19.49 -10.98 14.18
N TYR A 91 18.29 -11.53 14.07
CA TYR A 91 17.11 -10.82 13.61
C TYR A 91 15.87 -11.55 14.12
N PRO A 92 14.75 -10.88 14.41
CA PRO A 92 13.53 -11.53 14.84
C PRO A 92 12.88 -12.31 13.68
N GLN A 93 13.55 -13.36 13.24
CA GLN A 93 13.08 -14.21 12.15
C GLN A 93 11.74 -14.83 12.52
N GLY A 94 10.79 -14.76 11.59
CA GLY A 94 9.45 -15.30 11.79
C GLY A 94 8.58 -14.51 12.77
N SER A 95 9.04 -13.35 13.26
CA SER A 95 8.18 -12.50 14.08
C SER A 95 7.08 -11.86 13.24
N ASN A 96 5.91 -11.68 13.88
CA ASN A 96 4.84 -10.87 13.34
C ASN A 96 5.06 -9.42 13.77
N ALA A 97 4.37 -8.48 13.13
CA ALA A 97 4.25 -7.09 13.51
C ALA A 97 5.53 -6.49 14.13
N PRO A 98 6.59 -6.28 13.33
CA PRO A 98 7.82 -5.72 13.83
C PRO A 98 7.62 -4.27 14.26
N ALA A 99 8.38 -3.83 15.27
CA ALA A 99 8.48 -2.44 15.67
C ALA A 99 9.92 -1.94 15.46
N ALA A 100 10.07 -0.69 15.10
CA ALA A 100 11.37 -0.07 14.90
C ALA A 100 11.40 1.37 15.40
N HIS A 101 12.50 1.78 16.04
CA HIS A 101 12.65 3.13 16.53
C HIS A 101 14.05 3.68 16.29
N ASN A 102 14.15 4.85 15.67
CA ASN A 102 15.38 5.59 15.49
C ASN A 102 15.63 6.47 16.72
N TYR A 103 16.70 6.20 17.46
CA TYR A 103 17.14 7.07 18.55
C TYR A 103 18.20 8.05 18.09
N LYS A 104 17.77 9.28 17.74
CA LYS A 104 18.65 10.43 17.44
C LYS A 104 19.76 10.13 16.40
N ASP A 105 19.44 9.35 15.37
CA ASP A 105 20.36 8.91 14.32
C ASP A 105 21.65 8.22 14.84
N SER A 106 21.66 7.79 16.09
CA SER A 106 22.79 7.09 16.69
C SER A 106 22.62 5.58 16.68
N VAL A 107 21.43 5.10 17.01
CA VAL A 107 21.09 3.67 17.09
C VAL A 107 19.67 3.45 16.58
N LEU A 108 19.51 2.41 15.76
CA LEU A 108 18.21 1.88 15.36
C LEU A 108 17.89 0.65 16.21
N TYR A 109 16.75 0.68 16.87
CA TYR A 109 16.20 -0.43 17.66
C TYR A 109 15.09 -1.13 16.89
N VAL A 110 15.02 -2.46 17.03
CA VAL A 110 13.97 -3.29 16.41
C VAL A 110 13.50 -4.35 17.39
N THR A 111 12.22 -4.63 17.40
CA THR A 111 11.60 -5.75 18.10
C THR A 111 10.45 -6.31 17.26
N GLY A 112 9.66 -7.24 17.77
CA GLY A 112 8.49 -7.79 17.10
C GLY A 112 7.76 -8.78 17.98
N ASP A 113 6.76 -9.48 17.45
CA ASP A 113 6.03 -10.54 18.16
C ASP A 113 6.48 -11.94 17.67
N PRO A 114 7.34 -12.63 18.41
CA PRO A 114 7.76 -14.00 18.07
C PRO A 114 6.78 -15.07 18.57
N SER A 115 5.61 -14.71 19.05
CA SER A 115 4.69 -15.62 19.77
C SER A 115 5.28 -16.23 21.04
N GLY A 116 6.03 -15.43 21.81
CA GLY A 116 6.69 -15.87 23.02
C GLY A 116 7.56 -14.80 23.66
N SER A 117 8.87 -14.95 23.56
CA SER A 117 9.83 -14.04 24.20
C SER A 117 10.77 -13.44 23.18
N MET A 118 11.12 -12.18 23.34
CA MET A 118 11.97 -11.47 22.43
C MET A 118 12.84 -10.42 23.10
N SER A 119 14.09 -10.29 22.64
CA SER A 119 14.95 -9.16 22.97
C SER A 119 14.70 -7.98 22.03
N ILE A 120 14.98 -6.78 22.51
CA ILE A 120 15.13 -5.61 21.65
C ILE A 120 16.50 -5.69 21.00
N LEU A 121 16.52 -5.70 19.67
CA LEU A 121 17.75 -5.68 18.89
C LEU A 121 18.16 -4.24 18.57
N TYR A 122 19.45 -4.01 18.36
CA TYR A 122 19.95 -2.70 17.98
C TYR A 122 21.13 -2.77 17.02
N SER A 123 21.24 -1.77 16.17
CA SER A 123 22.37 -1.57 15.25
C SER A 123 22.66 -0.08 15.07
N ASP A 124 23.94 0.27 15.00
CA ASP A 124 24.40 1.59 14.58
C ASP A 124 24.74 1.65 13.07
N ASN A 125 24.70 0.49 12.41
CA ASN A 125 24.88 0.35 10.97
C ASN A 125 23.96 -0.73 10.38
N PRO A 126 22.64 -0.47 10.30
CA PRO A 126 21.68 -1.46 9.82
C PRO A 126 21.93 -1.94 8.38
N LYS A 127 22.66 -1.17 7.54
CA LYS A 127 23.06 -1.62 6.21
C LYS A 127 23.98 -2.83 6.22
N SER A 128 24.72 -3.05 7.30
CA SER A 128 25.64 -4.19 7.41
C SER A 128 24.93 -5.54 7.59
N GLY A 129 23.65 -5.53 7.99
CA GLY A 129 22.93 -6.72 8.42
C GLY A 129 23.31 -7.23 9.82
N GLU A 130 24.16 -6.48 10.56
CA GLU A 130 24.65 -6.86 11.88
C GLU A 130 23.80 -6.23 12.98
N TRP A 131 23.34 -7.07 13.91
CA TRP A 131 22.51 -6.69 15.04
C TRP A 131 23.07 -7.21 16.34
N LYS A 132 22.80 -6.51 17.42
CA LYS A 132 23.12 -6.91 18.79
C LYS A 132 21.85 -6.96 19.60
N ALA A 133 21.73 -7.93 20.49
CA ALA A 133 20.60 -8.03 21.39
C ALA A 133 20.83 -7.25 22.67
N THR A 134 19.80 -6.56 23.16
CA THR A 134 19.78 -6.08 24.54
C THR A 134 19.55 -7.27 25.48
N PRO A 135 20.00 -7.23 26.73
CA PRO A 135 19.79 -8.32 27.68
C PRO A 135 18.33 -8.44 28.16
N ALA A 136 17.49 -7.45 27.90
CA ALA A 136 16.08 -7.53 28.27
C ALA A 136 15.37 -8.59 27.43
N ILE A 137 14.60 -9.44 28.07
CA ILE A 137 13.70 -10.39 27.43
C ILE A 137 12.29 -9.97 27.78
N LEU A 138 11.53 -9.58 26.76
CA LEU A 138 10.13 -9.19 26.88
C LEU A 138 9.25 -10.38 26.51
N HIS A 139 8.12 -10.53 27.17
CA HIS A 139 7.26 -11.69 27.02
C HIS A 139 5.83 -11.26 26.63
N ASN A 140 5.22 -12.02 25.71
CA ASN A 140 3.80 -11.90 25.36
C ASN A 140 3.38 -10.48 24.93
N LEU A 141 4.23 -9.79 24.22
CA LEU A 141 3.93 -8.49 23.61
C LEU A 141 3.48 -8.73 22.17
N GLN A 142 2.18 -8.81 21.96
CA GLN A 142 1.60 -8.94 20.63
C GLN A 142 1.56 -7.58 19.96
N ASP A 143 1.99 -7.51 18.70
CA ASP A 143 2.03 -6.28 17.89
C ASP A 143 2.65 -5.11 18.67
N PRO A 144 3.94 -5.21 19.04
CA PRO A 144 4.58 -4.18 19.85
C PRO A 144 4.91 -2.92 19.08
N ASP A 145 4.98 -1.76 19.79
CA ASP A 145 5.65 -0.55 19.33
C ASP A 145 6.66 -0.08 20.39
N LEU A 146 7.88 0.19 19.98
CA LEU A 146 8.94 0.74 20.82
C LEU A 146 9.09 2.23 20.53
N PHE A 147 8.87 3.06 21.51
CA PHE A 147 9.06 4.51 21.40
C PHE A 147 10.07 5.03 22.43
N ILE A 148 11.04 5.83 21.98
CA ILE A 148 11.98 6.53 22.85
C ILE A 148 11.82 8.02 22.64
N ASP A 149 11.38 8.73 23.68
CA ASP A 149 11.10 10.16 23.58
C ASP A 149 12.39 11.01 23.57
N ASP A 150 12.23 12.30 23.26
CA ASP A 150 13.34 13.27 23.19
C ASP A 150 14.12 13.41 24.50
N ASP A 151 13.44 13.20 25.65
CA ASP A 151 14.05 13.18 26.98
C ASP A 151 14.83 11.87 27.28
N GLY A 152 14.76 10.89 26.39
CA GLY A 152 15.43 9.61 26.50
C GLY A 152 14.65 8.54 27.28
N LYS A 153 13.45 8.83 27.76
CA LYS A 153 12.58 7.79 28.32
C LYS A 153 12.08 6.87 27.23
N ALA A 154 12.04 5.59 27.55
CA ALA A 154 11.59 4.55 26.61
C ALA A 154 10.25 3.96 27.06
N TYR A 155 9.42 3.65 26.08
CA TYR A 155 8.08 3.10 26.27
C TYR A 155 7.88 1.93 25.31
N MET A 156 7.13 0.93 25.78
CA MET A 156 6.65 -0.17 24.98
C MET A 156 5.12 -0.15 24.99
N PHE A 157 4.54 -0.19 23.80
CA PHE A 157 3.10 -0.33 23.58
C PHE A 157 2.83 -1.65 22.88
N TRP A 158 1.67 -2.26 23.14
CA TRP A 158 1.29 -3.51 22.46
C TRP A 158 -0.20 -3.78 22.58
N GLY A 159 -0.71 -4.63 21.69
CA GLY A 159 -2.04 -5.19 21.73
C GLY A 159 -2.43 -5.76 20.38
N SER A 160 -3.05 -6.93 20.40
CA SER A 160 -3.73 -7.55 19.27
C SER A 160 -4.82 -8.45 19.81
N SER A 161 -6.05 -7.93 19.93
CA SER A 161 -7.13 -8.63 20.60
C SER A 161 -8.50 -8.07 20.22
N ASN A 162 -9.52 -8.93 20.30
CA ASN A 162 -10.92 -8.53 20.28
C ASN A 162 -11.53 -8.36 21.67
N VAL A 163 -10.72 -8.48 22.72
CA VAL A 163 -11.15 -8.40 24.14
C VAL A 163 -10.33 -7.39 24.91
N TYR A 164 -9.01 -7.42 24.75
CA TYR A 164 -8.09 -6.63 25.56
C TYR A 164 -7.70 -5.31 24.85
N PRO A 165 -7.52 -4.23 25.62
CA PRO A 165 -7.13 -2.93 25.08
C PRO A 165 -5.67 -2.89 24.62
N ILE A 166 -5.30 -1.82 23.93
CA ILE A 166 -3.90 -1.42 23.77
C ILE A 166 -3.35 -1.08 25.15
N ARG A 167 -2.16 -1.58 25.43
CA ARG A 167 -1.44 -1.43 26.69
C ARG A 167 -0.11 -0.73 26.49
N GLY A 168 0.42 -0.18 27.55
CA GLY A 168 1.74 0.44 27.55
C GLY A 168 2.45 0.32 28.89
N MET A 169 3.79 0.40 28.83
CA MET A 169 4.65 0.49 30.01
C MET A 169 5.89 1.33 29.72
N GLU A 170 6.46 1.94 30.75
CA GLU A 170 7.78 2.55 30.68
C GLU A 170 8.85 1.46 30.77
N LEU A 171 9.94 1.64 30.02
CA LEU A 171 11.13 0.80 30.07
C LEU A 171 12.31 1.59 30.64
N ASP A 172 13.14 0.97 31.47
CA ASP A 172 14.38 1.56 31.92
C ASP A 172 15.48 1.35 30.86
N LYS A 173 15.66 2.33 29.99
CA LYS A 173 16.68 2.29 28.94
C LYS A 173 18.10 2.19 29.51
N ASN A 174 18.39 2.82 30.66
CA ASN A 174 19.70 2.77 31.31
C ASN A 174 19.99 1.39 31.92
N HIS A 175 18.94 0.67 32.32
CA HIS A 175 19.00 -0.71 32.78
C HIS A 175 18.55 -1.70 31.68
N ARG A 176 18.94 -1.46 30.43
CA ARG A 176 18.82 -2.44 29.36
C ARG A 176 17.37 -2.73 28.93
N PHE A 177 16.49 -1.72 29.00
CA PHE A 177 15.06 -1.82 28.64
C PHE A 177 14.24 -2.77 29.52
N LEU A 178 14.65 -2.99 30.77
CA LEU A 178 13.80 -3.72 31.71
C LEU A 178 12.49 -2.95 31.96
N PRO A 179 11.36 -3.65 32.19
CA PRO A 179 10.09 -3.02 32.57
C PRO A 179 10.27 -2.12 33.79
N LYS A 180 9.67 -0.93 33.74
CA LYS A 180 9.70 0.06 34.81
C LYS A 180 8.29 0.55 35.13
N GLY A 181 7.85 0.31 36.34
CA GLY A 181 6.50 0.66 36.79
C GLY A 181 5.44 -0.38 36.37
N GLU A 182 4.19 0.06 36.36
CA GLU A 182 3.04 -0.79 36.07
C GLU A 182 2.61 -0.71 34.61
N VAL A 183 2.04 -1.81 34.12
CA VAL A 183 1.35 -1.84 32.83
C VAL A 183 0.07 -1.04 32.92
N LYS A 184 -0.17 -0.13 31.99
CA LYS A 184 -1.40 0.64 31.87
C LYS A 184 -2.22 0.17 30.68
N GLU A 185 -3.52 0.05 30.86
CA GLU A 185 -4.50 -0.01 29.80
C GLU A 185 -4.73 1.41 29.26
N LEU A 186 -4.60 1.60 27.94
CA LEU A 186 -4.62 2.93 27.34
C LEU A 186 -5.98 3.26 26.72
N PHE A 187 -6.45 2.42 25.80
CA PHE A 187 -7.76 2.53 25.16
C PHE A 187 -8.14 1.22 24.44
N ASN A 188 -9.42 1.07 24.15
CA ASN A 188 -9.97 -0.08 23.42
C ASN A 188 -10.92 0.40 22.32
N LEU A 189 -11.42 -0.53 21.50
CA LEU A 189 -12.50 -0.25 20.55
C LEU A 189 -13.77 0.17 21.29
N ASP A 190 -14.53 1.05 20.68
CA ASP A 190 -15.88 1.43 21.05
C ASP A 190 -16.83 1.23 19.86
N MET A 191 -16.97 -0.03 19.41
CA MET A 191 -17.82 -0.38 18.27
C MET A 191 -19.27 0.07 18.39
N PRO A 192 -19.90 0.12 19.61
CA PRO A 192 -21.21 0.72 19.75
C PRO A 192 -21.27 2.18 19.30
N ARG A 193 -20.17 2.91 19.40
CA ARG A 193 -20.08 4.32 19.03
C ARG A 193 -19.45 4.53 17.65
N HIS A 194 -18.40 3.77 17.32
CA HIS A 194 -17.59 3.93 16.12
C HIS A 194 -17.90 2.81 15.11
N GLY A 195 -18.66 3.12 14.06
CA GLY A 195 -19.07 2.14 13.06
C GLY A 195 -17.91 1.48 12.34
N TRP A 196 -16.83 2.23 12.05
CA TRP A 196 -15.67 1.71 11.33
C TRP A 196 -14.87 0.64 12.12
N GLU A 197 -15.09 0.53 13.42
CA GLU A 197 -14.49 -0.52 14.26
C GLU A 197 -15.27 -1.84 14.23
N ARG A 198 -16.44 -1.89 13.56
CA ARG A 198 -17.25 -3.12 13.42
C ARG A 198 -16.59 -4.11 12.47
N PHE A 199 -16.67 -5.38 12.83
CA PHE A 199 -16.08 -6.49 12.10
C PHE A 199 -16.77 -6.77 10.76
N GLY A 200 -16.12 -7.58 9.89
CA GLY A 200 -16.69 -8.08 8.63
C GLY A 200 -16.53 -7.14 7.42
N GLU A 201 -16.70 -7.70 6.24
CA GLU A 201 -16.72 -6.94 4.98
C GLU A 201 -17.75 -5.81 5.05
N ASN A 202 -17.36 -4.61 4.66
CA ASN A 202 -18.18 -3.39 4.75
C ASN A 202 -18.76 -3.14 6.16
N HIS A 203 -18.06 -3.57 7.22
CA HIS A 203 -18.49 -3.46 8.63
C HIS A 203 -19.84 -4.16 8.91
N SER A 204 -20.11 -5.28 8.26
CA SER A 204 -21.42 -5.92 8.25
C SER A 204 -21.65 -6.94 9.36
N ASP A 205 -20.62 -7.37 10.08
CA ASP A 205 -20.76 -8.34 11.15
C ASP A 205 -21.24 -7.63 12.45
N THR A 206 -22.35 -8.11 12.97
CA THR A 206 -22.96 -7.57 14.22
C THR A 206 -22.74 -8.48 15.41
N VAL A 207 -22.10 -9.64 15.24
CA VAL A 207 -21.92 -10.68 16.27
C VAL A 207 -20.50 -10.72 16.77
N LEU A 208 -19.52 -10.76 15.86
CA LEU A 208 -18.11 -10.83 16.23
C LEU A 208 -17.54 -9.46 16.54
N GLY A 209 -16.71 -9.40 17.59
CA GLY A 209 -15.96 -8.20 17.95
C GLY A 209 -14.78 -7.97 17.01
N GLY A 210 -14.60 -6.72 16.59
CA GLY A 210 -13.41 -6.30 15.86
C GLY A 210 -12.15 -6.46 16.72
N TYR A 211 -11.00 -6.64 16.04
CA TYR A 211 -9.68 -6.58 16.67
C TYR A 211 -9.20 -5.14 16.78
N ILE A 212 -8.54 -4.84 17.91
CA ILE A 212 -7.67 -3.67 18.03
C ILE A 212 -6.24 -4.18 18.07
N GLU A 213 -5.36 -3.61 17.24
CA GLU A 213 -3.99 -4.10 17.12
C GLU A 213 -3.02 -3.02 16.64
N GLY A 214 -1.72 -3.37 16.57
CA GLY A 214 -0.71 -2.59 15.89
C GLY A 214 -0.54 -1.15 16.34
N PRO A 215 -0.33 -0.87 17.65
CA PRO A 215 -0.04 0.49 18.08
C PRO A 215 1.21 1.02 17.39
N TRP A 216 1.16 2.28 16.94
CA TRP A 216 2.30 3.02 16.41
C TRP A 216 2.27 4.47 16.88
N LEU A 217 3.27 4.90 17.65
CA LEU A 217 3.29 6.23 18.26
C LEU A 217 4.08 7.23 17.40
N THR A 218 3.38 8.27 16.92
CA THR A 218 3.99 9.40 16.23
C THR A 218 3.93 10.65 17.10
N LYS A 219 5.08 11.31 17.32
CA LYS A 219 5.15 12.61 18.00
C LYS A 219 5.12 13.74 16.99
N HIS A 220 4.18 14.70 17.17
CA HIS A 220 4.09 15.90 16.34
C HIS A 220 3.69 17.11 17.19
N ASN A 221 4.47 18.20 17.09
CA ASN A 221 4.22 19.46 17.82
C ASN A 221 3.93 19.28 19.32
N GLY A 222 4.68 18.37 19.99
CA GLY A 222 4.53 18.10 21.41
C GLY A 222 3.33 17.23 21.80
N LYS A 223 2.52 16.78 20.84
CA LYS A 223 1.44 15.82 21.02
C LYS A 223 1.88 14.43 20.56
N TYR A 224 1.23 13.41 21.10
CA TYR A 224 1.47 12.00 20.84
C TYR A 224 0.24 11.40 20.17
N TYR A 225 0.41 10.89 18.96
CA TYR A 225 -0.63 10.30 18.12
C TYR A 225 -0.41 8.79 18.07
N MET A 226 -1.23 8.06 18.81
CA MET A 226 -1.20 6.60 18.84
C MET A 226 -2.13 6.05 17.75
N GLN A 227 -1.56 5.56 16.68
CA GLN A 227 -2.28 4.84 15.63
C GLN A 227 -2.62 3.43 16.13
N TYR A 228 -3.69 2.83 15.60
CA TYR A 228 -4.08 1.45 15.84
C TYR A 228 -4.86 0.89 14.67
N GLY A 229 -4.64 -0.38 14.35
CA GLY A 229 -5.36 -1.10 13.32
C GLY A 229 -6.69 -1.67 13.82
N ALA A 230 -7.73 -1.62 12.99
CA ALA A 230 -9.05 -2.24 13.20
C ALA A 230 -9.82 -2.34 11.87
N PRO A 231 -10.88 -3.16 11.74
CA PRO A 231 -11.36 -4.18 12.68
C PRO A 231 -10.74 -5.57 12.46
N GLY A 232 -10.02 -5.78 11.36
CA GLY A 232 -9.40 -7.07 11.01
C GLY A 232 -8.81 -7.03 9.61
N THR A 233 -7.61 -7.55 9.47
CA THR A 233 -6.76 -7.42 8.27
C THR A 233 -7.29 -8.15 7.03
N GLU A 234 -8.23 -9.07 7.19
CA GLU A 234 -8.83 -9.86 6.11
C GLU A 234 -9.94 -9.12 5.35
N PHE A 235 -10.41 -7.98 5.85
CA PHE A 235 -11.56 -7.24 5.29
C PHE A 235 -11.13 -6.04 4.45
N ASN A 236 -11.99 -5.68 3.49
CA ASN A 236 -11.80 -4.48 2.67
C ASN A 236 -11.78 -3.17 3.48
N VAL A 237 -12.31 -3.19 4.69
CA VAL A 237 -12.47 -2.06 5.61
C VAL A 237 -11.38 -1.95 6.67
N TYR A 238 -10.32 -2.74 6.57
CA TYR A 238 -9.19 -2.63 7.47
C TYR A 238 -8.57 -1.24 7.41
N ALA A 239 -8.36 -0.62 8.57
CA ALA A 239 -8.02 0.80 8.65
C ALA A 239 -7.15 1.09 9.87
N ASP A 240 -6.55 2.29 9.90
CA ASP A 240 -5.95 2.83 11.11
C ASP A 240 -6.78 3.98 11.68
N GLY A 241 -7.04 3.92 12.98
CA GLY A 241 -7.53 5.04 13.77
C GLY A 241 -6.41 5.70 14.57
N VAL A 242 -6.73 6.80 15.24
CA VAL A 242 -5.78 7.56 16.07
C VAL A 242 -6.42 8.04 17.37
N TYR A 243 -5.72 7.83 18.46
CA TYR A 243 -5.93 8.51 19.72
C TYR A 243 -4.80 9.51 19.98
N VAL A 244 -5.09 10.64 20.62
CA VAL A 244 -4.14 11.75 20.83
C VAL A 244 -3.98 12.02 22.32
N ALA A 245 -2.73 12.27 22.76
CA ALA A 245 -2.40 12.60 24.15
C ALA A 245 -1.32 13.67 24.27
N ASP A 246 -1.15 14.22 25.47
CA ASP A 246 -0.06 15.13 25.86
C ASP A 246 1.15 14.41 26.45
N HIS A 247 1.04 13.11 26.68
CA HIS A 247 2.09 12.26 27.24
C HIS A 247 2.03 10.87 26.59
N PRO A 248 3.17 10.18 26.36
CA PRO A 248 3.18 8.85 25.73
C PRO A 248 2.29 7.81 26.42
N MET A 249 2.15 7.91 27.76
CA MET A 249 1.30 7.02 28.56
C MET A 249 -0.12 7.57 28.79
N GLY A 250 -0.58 8.51 27.96
CA GLY A 250 -1.89 9.12 28.02
C GLY A 250 -2.11 10.10 29.20
N PRO A 251 -3.37 10.47 29.51
CA PRO A 251 -4.61 9.91 28.95
C PRO A 251 -4.82 10.22 27.48
N TYR A 252 -5.35 9.27 26.74
CA TYR A 252 -5.61 9.36 25.32
C TYR A 252 -7.04 9.78 25.01
N THR A 253 -7.22 10.62 24.00
CA THR A 253 -8.52 11.09 23.49
C THR A 253 -8.69 10.67 22.03
N TYR A 254 -9.83 10.08 21.71
CA TYR A 254 -10.19 9.70 20.32
C TYR A 254 -10.21 10.92 19.40
N GLN A 255 -9.50 10.85 18.27
CA GLN A 255 -9.51 11.92 17.28
C GLN A 255 -10.84 11.94 16.52
N LYS A 256 -11.43 13.11 16.28
CA LYS A 256 -12.72 13.22 15.56
C LYS A 256 -12.67 12.72 14.13
N HIS A 257 -11.55 12.96 13.43
CA HIS A 257 -11.31 12.36 12.12
C HIS A 257 -10.70 10.98 12.29
N ASN A 258 -11.55 9.97 12.28
CA ASN A 258 -11.21 8.54 12.27
C ASN A 258 -12.21 7.79 11.38
N PRO A 259 -11.76 6.71 10.70
CA PRO A 259 -10.36 6.27 10.60
C PRO A 259 -9.51 7.27 9.79
N VAL A 260 -8.21 7.35 10.11
CA VAL A 260 -7.28 8.27 9.43
C VAL A 260 -6.72 7.67 8.15
N SER A 261 -6.48 6.37 8.11
CA SER A 261 -6.05 5.59 6.94
C SER A 261 -7.12 4.59 6.58
N TYR A 262 -7.79 4.80 5.45
CA TYR A 262 -8.98 4.02 5.09
C TYR A 262 -9.18 4.00 3.57
N LYS A 263 -9.12 2.82 2.96
CA LYS A 263 -9.35 2.64 1.53
C LYS A 263 -10.21 1.40 1.26
N PRO A 264 -11.53 1.49 1.47
CA PRO A 264 -12.44 0.34 1.39
C PRO A 264 -12.84 -0.05 -0.03
N GLY A 265 -12.56 0.77 -1.04
CA GLY A 265 -12.94 0.56 -2.44
C GLY A 265 -11.80 0.84 -3.42
N GLY A 266 -11.97 0.42 -4.67
CA GLY A 266 -10.97 0.44 -5.74
C GLY A 266 -10.31 -0.93 -5.92
N TYR A 267 -9.17 -0.98 -6.61
CA TYR A 267 -8.43 -2.22 -6.85
C TYR A 267 -7.89 -2.83 -5.54
N MET A 268 -7.16 -2.03 -4.76
CA MET A 268 -6.62 -2.45 -3.46
C MET A 268 -7.49 -1.92 -2.33
N ASN A 269 -7.74 -2.76 -1.33
CA ASN A 269 -8.60 -2.45 -0.21
C ASN A 269 -7.87 -2.60 1.13
N GLY A 270 -8.33 -1.86 2.14
CA GLY A 270 -7.76 -1.88 3.48
C GLY A 270 -7.03 -0.59 3.82
N ALA A 271 -5.81 -0.67 4.27
CA ALA A 271 -4.86 0.35 4.71
C ALA A 271 -4.72 0.46 6.24
N GLY A 272 -4.65 -0.67 6.92
CA GLY A 272 -4.50 -0.77 8.38
C GLY A 272 -3.17 -1.35 8.85
N HIS A 273 -2.93 -1.30 10.15
CA HIS A 273 -1.72 -1.70 10.86
C HIS A 273 -0.47 -1.09 10.22
N GLY A 274 -0.47 0.22 10.19
CA GLY A 274 0.56 0.99 9.49
C GLY A 274 1.52 1.73 10.40
N SER A 275 2.52 2.32 9.76
CA SER A 275 3.47 3.24 10.39
C SER A 275 3.55 4.55 9.63
N THR A 276 3.81 5.64 10.34
CA THR A 276 3.96 6.97 9.74
C THR A 276 5.38 7.49 9.93
N VAL A 277 6.01 7.92 8.85
CA VAL A 277 7.39 8.38 8.82
C VAL A 277 7.52 9.72 8.08
N GLN A 278 8.51 10.54 8.47
CA GLN A 278 8.85 11.73 7.70
C GLN A 278 9.62 11.37 6.43
N GLY A 279 9.14 11.86 5.29
CA GLY A 279 9.75 11.71 3.99
C GLY A 279 10.96 12.64 3.74
N PRO A 280 11.54 12.59 2.53
CA PRO A 280 12.75 13.32 2.18
C PRO A 280 12.65 14.84 2.34
N GLY A 281 11.48 15.41 2.21
CA GLY A 281 11.23 16.85 2.32
C GLY A 281 10.54 17.29 3.59
N GLY A 282 10.44 16.40 4.60
CA GLY A 282 9.82 16.68 5.89
C GLY A 282 8.29 16.50 5.93
N GLU A 283 7.65 16.16 4.80
CA GLU A 283 6.27 15.69 4.75
C GLU A 283 6.15 14.30 5.38
N TYR A 284 4.93 13.90 5.73
CA TYR A 284 4.67 12.57 6.29
C TYR A 284 4.17 11.60 5.23
N TRP A 285 4.55 10.34 5.42
CA TRP A 285 4.11 9.20 4.63
C TRP A 285 3.64 8.09 5.55
N HIS A 286 2.51 7.50 5.18
CA HIS A 286 1.91 6.39 5.90
C HIS A 286 2.05 5.12 5.07
N PHE A 287 2.63 4.09 5.68
CA PHE A 287 2.73 2.75 5.11
C PHE A 287 1.74 1.85 5.83
N ALA A 288 1.04 0.99 5.11
CA ALA A 288 0.05 0.10 5.70
C ALA A 288 -0.10 -1.21 4.93
N SER A 289 -0.78 -2.16 5.55
CA SER A 289 -1.17 -3.43 4.96
C SER A 289 -2.45 -3.28 4.14
N MET A 290 -2.48 -3.90 2.95
CA MET A 290 -3.68 -4.02 2.13
C MET A 290 -3.95 -5.49 1.84
N ALA A 291 -5.21 -5.92 1.98
CA ALA A 291 -5.62 -7.28 1.70
C ALA A 291 -5.61 -7.55 0.19
N LEU A 292 -4.99 -8.63 -0.20
CA LEU A 292 -5.07 -9.16 -1.55
C LEU A 292 -6.02 -10.39 -1.59
N SER A 293 -5.94 -11.24 -0.59
CA SER A 293 -6.86 -12.36 -0.27
C SER A 293 -7.24 -13.25 -1.45
N ILE A 294 -6.29 -13.54 -2.35
CA ILE A 294 -6.53 -14.43 -3.50
C ILE A 294 -6.42 -15.89 -3.08
N ASN A 295 -5.30 -16.25 -2.43
CA ASN A 295 -5.04 -17.62 -2.01
C ASN A 295 -5.49 -17.88 -0.57
N VAL A 296 -5.33 -16.90 0.29
CA VAL A 296 -5.58 -16.98 1.74
C VAL A 296 -5.85 -15.58 2.30
N ASN A 297 -6.65 -15.47 3.36
CA ASN A 297 -7.00 -14.19 4.00
C ASN A 297 -5.79 -13.39 4.51
N TRP A 298 -4.64 -14.03 4.66
CA TRP A 298 -3.38 -13.42 5.10
C TRP A 298 -2.47 -13.00 3.95
N GLU A 299 -2.90 -13.13 2.72
CA GLU A 299 -2.16 -12.61 1.56
C GLU A 299 -2.35 -11.11 1.46
N ARG A 300 -1.28 -10.39 1.78
CA ARG A 300 -1.28 -8.93 1.87
C ARG A 300 -0.15 -8.33 1.03
N ARG A 301 -0.31 -7.07 0.66
CA ARG A 301 0.72 -6.24 0.05
C ARG A 301 0.85 -4.95 0.84
N LEU A 302 1.95 -4.25 0.66
CA LEU A 302 2.18 -2.96 1.28
C LEU A 302 1.73 -1.83 0.37
N CYS A 303 1.25 -0.76 0.98
CA CYS A 303 0.93 0.48 0.31
C CYS A 303 1.60 1.66 1.01
N MET A 304 1.71 2.76 0.29
CA MET A 304 2.25 4.03 0.78
C MET A 304 1.31 5.16 0.37
N PHE A 305 0.96 6.01 1.33
CA PHE A 305 0.10 7.17 1.12
C PHE A 305 0.71 8.43 1.71
N PRO A 306 0.46 9.62 1.13
CA PRO A 306 0.76 10.88 1.79
C PRO A 306 -0.04 11.01 3.08
N ALA A 307 0.60 11.48 4.11
CA ALA A 307 -0.01 11.76 5.40
C ALA A 307 0.36 13.16 5.90
N GLY A 308 -0.36 13.66 6.87
CA GLY A 308 -0.07 14.98 7.41
C GLY A 308 -0.88 15.29 8.67
N PHE A 309 -0.61 16.50 9.16
CA PHE A 309 -1.37 17.12 10.24
C PHE A 309 -1.88 18.45 9.73
N ASP A 310 -3.16 18.72 9.90
CA ASP A 310 -3.73 20.00 9.52
C ASP A 310 -3.41 21.10 10.56
N LYS A 311 -3.86 22.33 10.28
CA LYS A 311 -3.64 23.48 11.17
C LYS A 311 -4.24 23.32 12.57
N ASP A 312 -5.22 22.43 12.73
CA ASP A 312 -5.90 22.15 14.00
C ASP A 312 -5.28 20.92 14.70
N GLY A 313 -4.19 20.35 14.16
CA GLY A 313 -3.50 19.19 14.68
C GLY A 313 -4.23 17.87 14.39
N ILE A 314 -5.15 17.84 13.41
CA ILE A 314 -5.82 16.62 12.98
C ILE A 314 -4.86 15.84 12.06
N MET A 315 -4.52 14.61 12.45
CA MET A 315 -3.79 13.68 11.60
C MET A 315 -4.72 13.15 10.50
N TYR A 316 -4.23 13.04 9.27
CA TYR A 316 -4.95 12.48 8.13
C TYR A 316 -4.00 11.74 7.19
N VAL A 317 -4.56 10.81 6.42
CA VAL A 317 -3.88 10.07 5.34
C VAL A 317 -4.70 10.21 4.06
N ASP A 318 -4.07 10.64 2.97
CA ASP A 318 -4.75 10.82 1.69
C ASP A 318 -4.76 9.52 0.89
N THR A 319 -5.86 8.77 1.00
CA THR A 319 -6.09 7.51 0.27
C THR A 319 -6.91 7.68 -1.03
N ARG A 320 -7.36 8.91 -1.36
CA ARG A 320 -8.10 9.22 -2.58
C ARG A 320 -7.25 8.93 -3.82
N PHE A 321 -7.75 8.13 -4.75
CA PHE A 321 -6.96 7.60 -5.87
C PHE A 321 -5.64 6.93 -5.40
N GLY A 322 -5.66 6.27 -4.23
CA GLY A 322 -4.47 5.71 -3.61
C GLY A 322 -3.87 4.51 -4.35
N ASP A 323 -4.60 3.90 -5.26
CA ASP A 323 -4.19 2.84 -6.19
C ASP A 323 -4.06 3.32 -7.65
N TYR A 324 -3.96 4.62 -7.86
CA TYR A 324 -3.64 5.28 -9.13
C TYR A 324 -2.26 5.95 -9.04
N PRO A 325 -1.65 6.32 -10.18
CA PRO A 325 -0.34 6.96 -10.17
C PRO A 325 -0.32 8.28 -9.39
N ARG A 326 0.60 8.37 -8.45
CA ARG A 326 0.84 9.55 -7.62
C ARG A 326 2.29 10.00 -7.76
N TYR A 327 2.55 11.28 -7.56
CA TYR A 327 3.92 11.79 -7.57
C TYR A 327 4.73 11.19 -6.42
N ALA A 328 5.97 10.84 -6.72
CA ALA A 328 6.93 10.25 -5.79
C ALA A 328 7.29 11.21 -4.63
N PRO A 329 7.74 10.68 -3.47
CA PRO A 329 8.12 11.50 -2.31
C PRO A 329 9.19 12.55 -2.60
N ALA A 330 10.07 12.27 -3.55
CA ALA A 330 11.18 13.16 -3.88
C ALA A 330 10.85 14.24 -4.93
N VAL A 331 9.63 14.26 -5.50
CA VAL A 331 9.25 15.27 -6.51
C VAL A 331 8.89 16.59 -5.83
N PRO A 332 9.66 17.67 -6.03
CA PRO A 332 9.43 18.92 -5.33
C PRO A 332 8.06 19.54 -5.63
N GLY A 333 7.37 19.99 -4.58
CA GLY A 333 6.09 20.72 -4.69
C GLY A 333 4.88 19.90 -5.12
N LYS A 334 5.05 18.59 -5.42
CA LYS A 334 3.96 17.72 -5.89
C LYS A 334 3.84 16.41 -5.12
N LYS A 335 4.67 16.21 -4.13
CA LYS A 335 4.83 15.00 -3.33
C LYS A 335 3.52 14.31 -2.98
N GLY A 336 3.35 13.09 -3.43
CA GLY A 336 2.19 12.26 -3.15
C GLY A 336 0.87 12.73 -3.78
N GLN A 337 0.84 13.85 -4.49
CA GLN A 337 -0.38 14.28 -5.17
C GLN A 337 -0.76 13.28 -6.27
N PHE A 338 -2.06 13.09 -6.46
CA PHE A 338 -2.58 12.33 -7.60
C PHE A 338 -2.06 12.91 -8.91
N ARG A 339 -1.49 12.07 -9.78
CA ARG A 339 -0.86 12.51 -11.04
C ARG A 339 -1.87 13.00 -12.07
N GLY A 340 -3.14 12.61 -11.92
CA GLY A 340 -4.20 12.91 -12.88
C GLY A 340 -4.26 11.92 -14.05
N TRP A 341 -3.47 10.83 -14.02
CA TRP A 341 -3.58 9.76 -15.00
C TRP A 341 -4.67 8.78 -14.59
N MET A 342 -5.61 8.57 -15.50
CA MET A 342 -6.77 7.73 -15.29
C MET A 342 -6.51 6.30 -15.76
N LEU A 343 -7.29 5.36 -15.24
CA LEU A 343 -7.27 3.98 -15.69
C LEU A 343 -7.97 3.87 -17.04
N LEU A 344 -7.21 3.51 -18.06
CA LEU A 344 -7.69 3.36 -19.45
C LEU A 344 -8.21 1.95 -19.73
N SER A 345 -7.76 0.95 -18.96
CA SER A 345 -8.05 -0.47 -19.19
C SER A 345 -9.32 -0.96 -18.54
N TYR A 346 -9.99 -0.19 -17.66
CA TYR A 346 -11.15 -0.69 -16.90
C TYR A 346 -12.26 -1.23 -17.80
N ARG A 347 -12.60 -2.52 -17.62
CA ARG A 347 -13.60 -3.28 -18.39
C ARG A 347 -13.43 -3.20 -19.90
N LYS A 348 -12.20 -3.05 -20.37
CA LYS A 348 -11.90 -3.07 -21.80
C LYS A 348 -11.82 -4.51 -22.32
N PRO A 349 -12.20 -4.74 -23.59
CA PRO A 349 -12.10 -6.05 -24.22
C PRO A 349 -10.68 -6.60 -24.16
N VAL A 350 -10.55 -7.85 -23.73
CA VAL A 350 -9.25 -8.55 -23.62
C VAL A 350 -9.30 -9.86 -24.40
N THR A 351 -8.22 -10.16 -25.10
CA THR A 351 -7.95 -11.48 -25.70
C THR A 351 -6.61 -11.99 -25.19
N ALA A 352 -6.47 -13.30 -25.08
CA ALA A 352 -5.24 -13.95 -24.67
C ALA A 352 -4.87 -15.10 -25.62
N SER A 353 -3.59 -15.45 -25.64
CA SER A 353 -3.09 -16.61 -26.40
C SER A 353 -3.76 -17.91 -25.97
N THR A 354 -3.88 -18.09 -24.65
CA THR A 354 -4.51 -19.24 -23.99
C THR A 354 -5.21 -18.81 -22.70
N ALA A 355 -6.12 -19.66 -22.20
CA ALA A 355 -6.69 -19.51 -20.86
C ALA A 355 -6.98 -20.90 -20.29
N LYS A 356 -6.64 -21.14 -19.03
CA LYS A 356 -6.78 -22.43 -18.38
C LYS A 356 -8.03 -22.48 -17.52
N GLY A 357 -8.95 -23.36 -17.88
CA GLY A 357 -10.19 -23.57 -17.15
C GLY A 357 -11.08 -22.31 -17.14
N GLU A 358 -11.56 -21.93 -15.95
CA GLU A 358 -12.44 -20.77 -15.73
C GLU A 358 -11.70 -19.43 -15.59
N PHE A 359 -10.35 -19.45 -15.59
CA PHE A 359 -9.52 -18.27 -15.34
C PHE A 359 -9.28 -17.50 -16.65
N GLY A 360 -10.31 -16.83 -17.12
CA GLY A 360 -10.32 -16.13 -18.41
C GLY A 360 -9.65 -14.76 -18.39
N PRO A 361 -9.37 -14.19 -19.58
CA PRO A 361 -8.65 -12.91 -19.71
C PRO A 361 -9.46 -11.69 -19.25
N ASP A 362 -10.78 -11.76 -19.16
CA ASP A 362 -11.63 -10.64 -18.72
C ASP A 362 -11.29 -10.17 -17.28
N ALA A 363 -10.71 -11.08 -16.47
CA ALA A 363 -10.20 -10.77 -15.14
C ALA A 363 -9.03 -9.76 -15.13
N LEU A 364 -8.41 -9.49 -16.27
CA LEU A 364 -7.25 -8.59 -16.35
C LEU A 364 -7.60 -7.11 -16.35
N THR A 365 -8.89 -6.77 -16.41
CA THR A 365 -9.37 -5.38 -16.51
C THR A 365 -10.57 -5.10 -15.62
N ASP A 366 -10.87 -5.96 -14.65
CA ASP A 366 -12.07 -5.88 -13.81
C ASP A 366 -11.88 -5.12 -12.48
N GLU A 367 -10.63 -4.70 -12.18
CA GLU A 367 -10.24 -4.01 -10.93
C GLU A 367 -10.55 -4.82 -9.65
N ARG A 368 -10.39 -6.15 -9.72
CA ARG A 368 -10.61 -7.06 -8.60
C ARG A 368 -9.35 -7.85 -8.27
N THR A 369 -8.88 -7.75 -7.06
CA THR A 369 -7.71 -8.52 -6.59
C THR A 369 -7.98 -10.03 -6.45
N LYS A 370 -9.26 -10.45 -6.41
CA LYS A 370 -9.65 -11.86 -6.21
C LYS A 370 -9.87 -12.64 -7.52
N SER A 371 -9.80 -11.99 -8.67
CA SER A 371 -9.85 -12.59 -10.00
C SER A 371 -8.48 -12.56 -10.68
N PHE A 372 -8.26 -13.45 -11.63
CA PHE A 372 -7.01 -13.49 -12.39
C PHE A 372 -7.16 -14.29 -13.69
N TRP A 373 -6.35 -13.97 -14.67
CA TRP A 373 -6.11 -14.81 -15.83
C TRP A 373 -5.00 -15.83 -15.55
N LEU A 374 -5.20 -17.07 -16.00
CA LEU A 374 -4.22 -18.14 -15.93
C LEU A 374 -3.91 -18.68 -17.31
N ALA A 375 -2.67 -18.61 -17.74
CA ALA A 375 -2.22 -19.19 -19.00
C ALA A 375 -2.05 -20.73 -18.92
N GLU A 376 -2.11 -21.41 -20.06
CA GLU A 376 -1.84 -22.87 -20.13
C GLU A 376 -0.37 -23.22 -19.83
N ALA A 377 0.55 -22.28 -20.05
CA ALA A 377 1.97 -22.46 -19.81
C ALA A 377 2.65 -21.16 -19.35
N ASN A 378 3.83 -21.29 -18.73
CA ASN A 378 4.72 -20.16 -18.44
C ASN A 378 5.85 -20.15 -19.47
N ASP A 379 5.59 -19.61 -20.67
CA ASP A 379 6.57 -19.53 -21.75
C ASP A 379 6.34 -18.30 -22.65
N GLU A 380 7.22 -18.11 -23.64
CA GLU A 380 7.22 -16.95 -24.57
C GLU A 380 6.05 -16.95 -25.57
N ARG A 381 5.24 -18.01 -25.65
CA ARG A 381 4.06 -18.09 -26.53
C ARG A 381 2.84 -17.40 -25.90
N GLN A 382 2.90 -17.07 -24.62
CA GLN A 382 1.79 -16.49 -23.91
C GLN A 382 1.78 -14.96 -24.06
N TRP A 383 0.61 -14.44 -24.39
CA TRP A 383 0.36 -13.01 -24.55
C TRP A 383 -1.08 -12.65 -24.17
N VAL A 384 -1.27 -11.39 -23.86
CA VAL A 384 -2.58 -10.76 -23.61
C VAL A 384 -2.66 -9.48 -24.44
N LEU A 385 -3.82 -9.20 -25.02
CA LEU A 385 -4.12 -8.01 -25.79
C LEU A 385 -5.36 -7.30 -25.24
N ILE A 386 -5.19 -6.06 -24.80
CA ILE A 386 -6.28 -5.15 -24.41
C ILE A 386 -6.58 -4.21 -25.58
N ASP A 387 -7.86 -4.11 -25.99
CA ASP A 387 -8.33 -3.06 -26.90
C ASP A 387 -8.95 -1.93 -26.07
N LEU A 388 -8.28 -0.78 -25.98
CA LEU A 388 -8.81 0.41 -25.31
C LEU A 388 -10.03 1.02 -26.02
N GLU A 389 -10.46 0.41 -27.16
CA GLU A 389 -11.58 0.80 -28.03
C GLU A 389 -11.34 2.13 -28.77
N LYS A 390 -10.56 3.02 -28.20
CA LYS A 390 -10.18 4.32 -28.77
C LYS A 390 -8.70 4.59 -28.48
N PRO A 391 -8.02 5.32 -29.37
CA PRO A 391 -6.69 5.81 -29.05
C PRO A 391 -6.72 6.66 -27.76
N ALA A 392 -5.71 6.47 -26.92
CA ALA A 392 -5.49 7.25 -25.71
C ALA A 392 -3.99 7.56 -25.55
N ARG A 393 -3.66 8.58 -24.78
CA ARG A 393 -2.30 8.86 -24.38
C ARG A 393 -1.93 7.98 -23.20
N VAL A 394 -1.20 6.90 -23.45
CA VAL A 394 -0.68 5.98 -22.44
C VAL A 394 0.55 6.59 -21.80
N CYS A 395 0.58 6.63 -20.47
CA CYS A 395 1.64 7.26 -19.67
C CYS A 395 2.35 6.26 -18.74
N ALA A 396 1.64 5.24 -18.27
CA ALA A 396 2.20 4.22 -17.40
C ALA A 396 1.42 2.91 -17.54
N VAL A 397 2.05 1.81 -17.13
CA VAL A 397 1.43 0.48 -17.04
C VAL A 397 1.77 -0.16 -15.70
N GLN A 398 0.90 -1.03 -15.20
CA GLN A 398 1.18 -1.86 -14.04
C GLN A 398 0.75 -3.29 -14.29
N VAL A 399 1.65 -4.24 -14.06
CA VAL A 399 1.36 -5.68 -14.12
C VAL A 399 1.31 -6.21 -12.71
N ASN A 400 0.17 -6.74 -12.29
CA ASN A 400 -0.01 -7.36 -10.97
C ASN A 400 -0.09 -8.87 -11.14
N TYR A 401 0.98 -9.56 -10.80
CA TYR A 401 1.06 -11.01 -10.90
C TYR A 401 0.35 -11.68 -9.74
N HIS A 402 -0.26 -12.82 -10.05
CA HIS A 402 -0.83 -13.72 -9.07
C HIS A 402 0.04 -14.98 -8.95
N ASP A 403 0.45 -15.33 -7.74
CA ASP A 403 1.31 -16.50 -7.50
C ASP A 403 0.49 -17.81 -7.39
N TYR A 404 -0.33 -18.09 -8.41
CA TYR A 404 -1.24 -19.22 -8.40
C TYR A 404 -0.50 -20.54 -8.23
N ARG A 405 -0.80 -21.25 -7.12
CA ARG A 405 -0.16 -22.50 -6.72
C ARG A 405 1.37 -22.42 -6.78
N SER A 406 1.92 -21.32 -6.26
CA SER A 406 3.36 -21.21 -6.06
C SER A 406 3.85 -22.28 -5.10
N ASN A 407 5.05 -22.81 -5.35
CA ASN A 407 5.76 -23.75 -4.49
C ASN A 407 7.11 -23.19 -4.01
N LEU A 408 7.23 -21.86 -3.98
CA LEU A 408 8.42 -21.18 -3.53
C LEU A 408 8.28 -20.85 -2.04
N TYR A 409 9.37 -20.95 -1.26
CA TYR A 409 9.34 -20.74 0.18
C TYR A 409 10.49 -19.85 0.65
N GLY A 410 10.18 -18.93 1.54
CA GLY A 410 11.16 -18.01 2.12
C GLY A 410 11.68 -16.99 1.13
N ARG A 411 12.96 -16.65 1.27
CA ARG A 411 13.70 -15.73 0.40
C ARG A 411 14.52 -16.51 -0.62
N ILE A 412 14.23 -16.37 -1.88
CA ILE A 412 14.90 -17.10 -2.97
C ILE A 412 15.65 -16.10 -3.83
N PRO A 413 16.99 -16.15 -3.87
CA PRO A 413 17.79 -15.28 -4.73
C PRO A 413 17.54 -15.52 -6.22
N GLY A 414 17.57 -14.45 -7.02
CA GLY A 414 17.53 -14.53 -8.48
C GLY A 414 16.16 -14.77 -9.10
N LEU A 415 15.09 -14.68 -8.32
CA LEU A 415 13.74 -14.61 -8.87
C LEU A 415 13.60 -13.36 -9.75
N ARG A 416 12.84 -13.48 -10.82
CA ARG A 416 12.65 -12.39 -11.78
C ARG A 416 11.36 -12.53 -12.56
N HIS A 417 10.85 -11.39 -13.03
CA HIS A 417 9.77 -11.32 -14.01
C HIS A 417 10.34 -10.76 -15.32
N ARG A 418 10.13 -11.46 -16.43
CA ARG A 418 10.58 -11.03 -17.75
C ARG A 418 9.43 -11.00 -18.74
N TYR A 419 9.24 -9.86 -19.34
CA TYR A 419 8.13 -9.62 -20.28
C TYR A 419 8.42 -8.42 -21.18
N VAL A 420 7.55 -8.21 -22.16
CA VAL A 420 7.51 -7.02 -23.01
C VAL A 420 6.08 -6.48 -23.02
N ILE A 421 5.91 -5.16 -22.93
CA ILE A 421 4.65 -4.51 -23.26
C ILE A 421 4.83 -3.69 -24.52
N GLU A 422 3.93 -3.90 -25.47
CA GLU A 422 3.89 -3.22 -26.75
C GLU A 422 2.59 -2.41 -26.87
N GLY A 423 2.65 -1.29 -27.59
CA GLY A 423 1.50 -0.46 -27.92
C GLY A 423 1.35 -0.28 -29.42
N SER A 424 0.11 -0.20 -29.88
CA SER A 424 -0.23 0.05 -31.28
C SER A 424 -1.47 0.93 -31.40
N SER A 425 -1.51 1.76 -32.45
CA SER A 425 -2.71 2.55 -32.77
C SER A 425 -3.61 1.88 -33.79
N ASP A 426 -3.07 1.01 -34.65
CA ASP A 426 -3.73 0.36 -35.78
C ASP A 426 -3.89 -1.17 -35.64
N GLY A 427 -3.21 -1.78 -34.66
CA GLY A 427 -3.15 -3.23 -34.46
C GLY A 427 -2.14 -3.95 -35.35
N GLU A 428 -1.47 -3.22 -36.23
CA GLU A 428 -0.50 -3.76 -37.20
C GLU A 428 0.94 -3.35 -36.86
N THR A 429 1.15 -2.07 -36.58
CA THR A 429 2.46 -1.49 -36.23
C THR A 429 2.61 -1.43 -34.70
N TRP A 430 3.61 -2.10 -34.17
CA TRP A 430 3.83 -2.24 -32.75
C TRP A 430 5.12 -1.55 -32.28
N ASN A 431 5.03 -0.78 -31.21
CA ASN A 431 6.17 -0.15 -30.55
C ASN A 431 6.33 -0.73 -29.14
N ILE A 432 7.55 -1.01 -28.74
CA ILE A 432 7.85 -1.43 -27.37
C ILE A 432 7.64 -0.24 -26.44
N LEU A 433 6.77 -0.40 -25.45
CA LEU A 433 6.51 0.55 -24.37
C LEU A 433 7.34 0.22 -23.13
N VAL A 434 7.43 -1.08 -22.81
CA VAL A 434 8.22 -1.59 -21.68
C VAL A 434 9.01 -2.82 -22.13
N ASP A 435 10.31 -2.82 -21.86
CA ASP A 435 11.20 -3.94 -22.14
C ASP A 435 11.84 -4.48 -20.86
N ARG A 436 11.35 -5.61 -20.39
CA ARG A 436 11.86 -6.35 -19.23
C ARG A 436 12.55 -7.67 -19.62
N ARG A 437 12.93 -7.86 -20.90
CA ARG A 437 13.57 -9.10 -21.39
C ARG A 437 14.87 -9.44 -20.63
N SER A 438 15.61 -8.44 -20.23
CA SER A 438 16.86 -8.61 -19.47
C SER A 438 16.71 -8.32 -17.97
N SER A 439 15.48 -8.22 -17.47
CA SER A 439 15.24 -7.99 -16.04
C SER A 439 15.83 -9.12 -15.19
N TYR A 440 16.45 -8.74 -14.08
CA TYR A 440 16.92 -9.62 -13.01
C TYR A 440 16.20 -9.37 -11.69
N LYS A 441 15.16 -8.53 -11.71
CA LYS A 441 14.39 -8.14 -10.52
C LYS A 441 13.13 -9.00 -10.38
N ASP A 442 12.79 -9.30 -9.14
CA ASP A 442 11.52 -9.88 -8.74
C ASP A 442 10.51 -8.77 -8.52
N THR A 443 9.56 -8.62 -9.45
CA THR A 443 8.65 -7.47 -9.55
C THR A 443 7.18 -7.93 -9.61
N PRO A 444 6.60 -8.42 -8.50
CA PRO A 444 5.24 -8.97 -8.51
C PRO A 444 4.14 -7.94 -8.79
N ASN A 445 4.44 -6.65 -8.64
CA ASN A 445 3.52 -5.53 -8.87
C ASN A 445 4.24 -4.44 -9.70
N ASP A 446 4.71 -4.80 -10.91
CA ASP A 446 5.61 -3.94 -11.70
C ASP A 446 4.86 -2.74 -12.29
N TYR A 447 4.99 -1.59 -11.64
CA TYR A 447 4.54 -0.31 -12.15
C TYR A 447 5.67 0.37 -12.93
N VAL A 448 5.39 0.76 -14.17
CA VAL A 448 6.37 1.41 -15.05
C VAL A 448 5.76 2.69 -15.64
N GLU A 449 6.34 3.82 -15.28
CA GLU A 449 6.11 5.09 -15.96
C GLU A 449 6.84 5.08 -17.30
N LEU A 450 6.14 5.39 -18.40
CA LEU A 450 6.75 5.42 -19.72
C LEU A 450 7.65 6.65 -19.87
N GLU A 451 8.86 6.44 -20.36
CA GLU A 451 9.81 7.52 -20.65
C GLU A 451 9.21 8.58 -21.58
N VAL A 452 8.47 8.15 -22.59
CA VAL A 452 7.73 9.01 -23.50
C VAL A 452 6.27 8.54 -23.57
N PRO A 453 5.32 9.34 -23.09
CA PRO A 453 3.91 9.03 -23.25
C PRO A 453 3.54 8.80 -24.71
N THR A 454 2.88 7.70 -25.01
CA THR A 454 2.63 7.23 -26.37
C THR A 454 1.13 7.12 -26.65
N THR A 455 0.70 7.53 -27.85
CA THR A 455 -0.69 7.30 -28.28
C THR A 455 -0.84 5.86 -28.75
N ALA A 456 -1.74 5.10 -28.12
CA ALA A 456 -2.07 3.73 -28.51
C ALA A 456 -3.55 3.44 -28.28
N ARG A 457 -4.10 2.49 -29.03
CA ARG A 457 -5.41 1.86 -28.82
C ARG A 457 -5.24 0.43 -28.29
N TYR A 458 -4.25 -0.28 -28.77
CA TYR A 458 -4.00 -1.68 -28.43
C TYR A 458 -2.77 -1.77 -27.53
N ILE A 459 -2.89 -2.51 -26.42
CA ILE A 459 -1.80 -2.78 -25.49
C ILE A 459 -1.61 -4.29 -25.41
N ARG A 460 -0.40 -4.76 -25.70
CA ARG A 460 -0.08 -6.19 -25.69
C ARG A 460 1.02 -6.51 -24.69
N TYR A 461 0.70 -7.35 -23.72
CA TYR A 461 1.68 -8.00 -22.85
C TYR A 461 2.17 -9.29 -23.53
N LYS A 462 3.47 -9.53 -23.53
CA LYS A 462 4.12 -10.77 -24.00
C LYS A 462 4.98 -11.32 -22.89
N ASN A 463 4.68 -12.52 -22.46
CA ASN A 463 5.47 -13.20 -21.44
C ASN A 463 6.82 -13.67 -21.98
N ILE A 464 7.79 -13.76 -21.09
CA ILE A 464 9.03 -14.53 -21.30
C ILE A 464 9.10 -15.60 -20.22
N ASP A 465 9.18 -15.20 -18.97
CA ASP A 465 9.05 -16.08 -17.81
C ASP A 465 8.66 -15.33 -16.53
N VAL A 466 8.00 -16.03 -15.63
CA VAL A 466 7.75 -15.61 -14.25
C VAL A 466 8.34 -16.63 -13.29
N PRO A 467 8.64 -16.27 -12.02
CA PRO A 467 9.33 -17.16 -11.10
C PRO A 467 8.49 -18.36 -10.65
N THR A 468 7.17 -18.28 -10.73
CA THR A 468 6.23 -19.33 -10.33
C THR A 468 6.02 -20.36 -11.45
N PRO A 469 5.59 -21.61 -11.14
CA PRO A 469 5.31 -22.62 -12.15
C PRO A 469 4.23 -22.21 -13.16
N ASN A 470 3.30 -21.37 -12.73
CA ASN A 470 2.15 -20.92 -13.53
C ASN A 470 2.25 -19.43 -13.83
N LEU A 471 1.99 -19.05 -15.07
CA LEU A 471 1.79 -17.65 -15.44
C LEU A 471 0.35 -17.26 -15.11
N ALA A 472 0.18 -16.44 -14.08
CA ALA A 472 -1.10 -15.88 -13.70
C ALA A 472 -0.95 -14.36 -13.44
N ILE A 473 -1.91 -13.58 -13.92
CA ILE A 473 -1.94 -12.12 -13.76
C ILE A 473 -3.32 -11.73 -13.23
N SER A 474 -3.36 -11.03 -12.10
CA SER A 474 -4.62 -10.54 -11.54
C SER A 474 -5.12 -9.29 -12.25
N GLU A 475 -4.21 -8.41 -12.69
CA GLU A 475 -4.62 -7.16 -13.33
C GLU A 475 -3.49 -6.62 -14.23
N LEU A 476 -3.86 -6.16 -15.43
CA LEU A 476 -3.00 -5.40 -16.33
C LEU A 476 -3.57 -3.99 -16.47
N ARG A 477 -3.03 -3.08 -15.67
CA ARG A 477 -3.53 -1.71 -15.56
C ARG A 477 -2.77 -0.79 -16.51
N VAL A 478 -3.50 -0.05 -17.32
CA VAL A 478 -2.96 0.93 -18.27
C VAL A 478 -3.42 2.32 -17.86
N PHE A 479 -2.48 3.21 -17.59
CA PHE A 479 -2.76 4.55 -17.11
C PHE A 479 -2.41 5.63 -18.11
N GLY A 480 -3.22 6.68 -18.15
CA GLY A 480 -3.00 7.82 -19.04
C GLY A 480 -4.20 8.74 -19.12
N LEU A 481 -4.44 9.29 -20.30
CA LEU A 481 -5.58 10.17 -20.57
C LEU A 481 -6.18 9.86 -21.95
N GLY A 482 -7.49 9.67 -21.98
CA GLY A 482 -8.26 9.70 -23.22
C GLY A 482 -8.29 11.11 -23.82
N PHE A 483 -8.74 11.21 -25.06
CA PHE A 483 -8.88 12.50 -25.77
C PHE A 483 -10.30 13.09 -25.67
N GLY A 484 -11.13 12.55 -24.79
CA GLY A 484 -12.48 13.02 -24.54
C GLY A 484 -12.54 14.11 -23.45
N LYS A 485 -13.71 14.19 -22.83
CA LYS A 485 -13.95 15.11 -21.70
C LYS A 485 -14.14 14.34 -20.40
N ALA A 486 -13.64 14.90 -19.31
CA ALA A 486 -13.97 14.46 -17.97
C ALA A 486 -15.50 14.51 -17.75
N PRO A 487 -16.06 13.70 -16.83
CA PRO A 487 -17.47 13.72 -16.52
C PRO A 487 -17.91 15.07 -15.95
N ARG A 488 -19.22 15.32 -15.94
CA ARG A 488 -19.77 16.45 -15.18
C ARG A 488 -19.77 16.12 -13.70
N SER A 489 -19.77 17.17 -12.87
CA SER A 489 -20.00 17.03 -11.43
C SER A 489 -21.33 16.31 -11.16
N PRO A 490 -21.35 15.30 -10.26
CA PRO A 490 -22.58 14.66 -9.82
C PRO A 490 -23.55 15.66 -9.22
N GLN A 491 -24.85 15.45 -9.43
CA GLN A 491 -25.92 16.31 -8.95
C GLN A 491 -26.84 15.54 -8.00
N LYS A 492 -27.70 16.25 -7.29
CA LYS A 492 -28.74 15.70 -6.41
C LYS A 492 -28.18 14.73 -5.38
N LEU A 493 -27.03 15.10 -4.78
CA LEU A 493 -26.50 14.36 -3.64
C LEU A 493 -27.58 14.31 -2.54
N ALA A 494 -27.91 13.12 -2.08
CA ALA A 494 -28.84 12.87 -0.98
C ALA A 494 -28.16 11.97 0.06
N LEU A 495 -28.38 12.29 1.32
CA LEU A 495 -27.84 11.58 2.48
C LEU A 495 -29.03 11.09 3.31
N ASP A 496 -29.03 9.80 3.64
CA ASP A 496 -30.02 9.18 4.51
C ASP A 496 -29.28 8.48 5.65
N ARG A 497 -29.19 9.16 6.81
CA ARG A 497 -28.60 8.59 8.01
C ARG A 497 -29.61 7.74 8.74
N HIS A 498 -29.29 6.45 8.93
CA HIS A 498 -30.21 5.46 9.42
C HIS A 498 -30.52 5.62 10.92
N THR A 499 -31.45 4.78 11.44
CA THR A 499 -31.72 4.67 12.88
C THR A 499 -30.47 4.27 13.65
N ASP A 500 -29.67 3.35 13.12
CA ASP A 500 -28.30 3.17 13.55
C ASP A 500 -27.47 4.33 13.03
N ARG A 501 -27.13 5.27 13.90
CA ARG A 501 -26.41 6.51 13.54
C ARG A 501 -25.00 6.28 12.99
N ARG A 502 -24.49 5.04 13.02
CA ARG A 502 -23.23 4.66 12.38
C ARG A 502 -23.41 4.41 10.88
N ASP A 503 -24.64 4.25 10.41
CA ASP A 503 -24.97 3.91 9.05
C ASP A 503 -25.54 5.10 8.29
N VAL A 504 -25.12 5.25 7.03
CA VAL A 504 -25.64 6.26 6.09
C VAL A 504 -25.69 5.69 4.69
N THR A 505 -26.77 6.00 3.96
CA THR A 505 -26.83 5.79 2.52
C THR A 505 -26.58 7.10 1.80
N VAL A 506 -25.60 7.09 0.92
CA VAL A 506 -25.20 8.23 0.06
C VAL A 506 -25.69 7.94 -1.35
N ARG A 507 -26.52 8.81 -1.93
CA ARG A 507 -27.08 8.66 -3.30
C ARG A 507 -26.81 9.90 -4.12
N TRP A 508 -26.59 9.71 -5.42
CA TRP A 508 -26.40 10.81 -6.37
C TRP A 508 -27.00 10.49 -7.72
N GLU A 509 -27.21 11.50 -8.56
CA GLU A 509 -27.70 11.28 -9.92
C GLU A 509 -26.59 10.68 -10.80
N PRO A 510 -26.87 9.58 -11.56
CA PRO A 510 -25.88 8.99 -12.45
C PRO A 510 -25.34 9.98 -13.46
N VAL A 511 -24.03 10.00 -13.64
CA VAL A 511 -23.36 10.88 -14.61
C VAL A 511 -23.04 10.13 -15.88
N LYS A 512 -23.58 10.60 -17.01
CA LYS A 512 -23.34 9.98 -18.31
C LYS A 512 -21.84 9.96 -18.63
N GLY A 513 -21.30 8.77 -18.92
CA GLY A 513 -19.90 8.56 -19.28
C GLY A 513 -18.96 8.52 -18.10
N ALA A 514 -19.44 8.47 -16.87
CA ALA A 514 -18.61 8.13 -15.71
C ALA A 514 -18.26 6.63 -15.74
N GLN A 515 -17.03 6.29 -15.40
CA GLN A 515 -16.58 4.93 -15.10
C GLN A 515 -16.74 4.61 -13.61
N GLY A 516 -16.69 5.62 -12.77
CA GLY A 516 -16.83 5.47 -11.34
C GLY A 516 -16.93 6.81 -10.62
N TYR A 517 -17.01 6.73 -9.30
CA TYR A 517 -17.18 7.86 -8.40
C TYR A 517 -16.25 7.71 -7.20
N ASN A 518 -15.83 8.84 -6.62
CA ASN A 518 -15.32 8.87 -5.26
C ASN A 518 -16.33 9.59 -4.38
N VAL A 519 -16.82 8.91 -3.36
CA VAL A 519 -17.56 9.51 -2.27
C VAL A 519 -16.53 10.05 -1.28
N LEU A 520 -16.52 11.35 -1.08
CA LEU A 520 -15.63 12.07 -0.17
C LEU A 520 -16.42 12.43 1.09
N TRP A 521 -15.81 12.25 2.27
CA TRP A 521 -16.46 12.67 3.51
C TRP A 521 -15.44 13.10 4.57
N GLY A 522 -15.94 13.80 5.58
CA GLY A 522 -15.13 14.24 6.70
C GLY A 522 -15.92 15.07 7.70
N ILE A 523 -15.19 15.72 8.59
CA ILE A 523 -15.73 16.39 9.79
C ILE A 523 -16.02 17.89 9.61
N ALA A 524 -15.66 18.44 8.45
CA ALA A 524 -15.97 19.81 8.05
C ALA A 524 -15.95 19.93 6.53
N PRO A 525 -16.54 20.99 5.92
CA PRO A 525 -16.57 21.17 4.47
C PRO A 525 -15.18 21.25 3.83
N ASP A 526 -14.19 21.76 4.55
CA ASP A 526 -12.78 21.87 4.17
C ASP A 526 -11.91 20.70 4.67
N LYS A 527 -12.51 19.67 5.30
CA LYS A 527 -11.85 18.49 5.89
C LYS A 527 -12.49 17.19 5.44
N LEU A 528 -12.67 17.04 4.12
CA LEU A 528 -13.15 15.80 3.50
C LEU A 528 -11.95 14.87 3.25
N TYR A 529 -11.32 14.38 4.31
CA TYR A 529 -10.07 13.63 4.23
C TYR A 529 -10.25 12.16 3.87
N SER A 530 -11.45 11.60 4.00
CA SER A 530 -11.75 10.21 3.67
C SER A 530 -12.38 10.08 2.28
N SER A 531 -12.14 8.94 1.62
CA SER A 531 -12.71 8.65 0.30
C SER A 531 -13.05 7.18 0.13
N TRP A 532 -14.15 6.92 -0.60
CA TRP A 532 -14.55 5.58 -1.02
C TRP A 532 -14.79 5.55 -2.52
N MET A 533 -13.98 4.79 -3.24
CA MET A 533 -14.13 4.62 -4.69
C MET A 533 -15.22 3.61 -5.00
N VAL A 534 -16.15 3.98 -5.86
CA VAL A 534 -17.28 3.17 -6.30
C VAL A 534 -17.25 3.08 -7.82
N TYR A 535 -17.03 1.88 -8.36
CA TYR A 535 -17.06 1.64 -9.81
C TYR A 535 -18.46 1.39 -10.34
N ASP A 536 -19.31 0.74 -9.57
CA ASP A 536 -20.66 0.35 -9.98
C ASP A 536 -21.74 1.09 -9.20
N GLY A 537 -22.71 1.62 -9.92
CA GLY A 537 -23.89 2.25 -9.31
C GLY A 537 -23.70 3.74 -9.00
N ASN A 538 -24.69 4.28 -8.31
CA ASN A 538 -24.80 5.68 -7.90
C ASN A 538 -25.32 5.78 -6.45
N GLU A 539 -25.03 4.77 -5.68
CA GLU A 539 -25.38 4.63 -4.27
C GLU A 539 -24.23 3.96 -3.50
N LEU A 540 -24.01 4.38 -2.27
CA LEU A 540 -23.09 3.76 -1.34
C LEU A 540 -23.74 3.67 0.04
N GLU A 541 -23.87 2.46 0.55
CA GLU A 541 -24.21 2.21 1.95
C GLU A 541 -22.92 2.15 2.77
N MET A 542 -22.76 3.06 3.71
CA MET A 542 -21.61 3.14 4.61
C MET A 542 -22.05 2.82 6.03
N LYS A 543 -21.24 2.03 6.74
CA LYS A 543 -21.48 1.61 8.12
C LYS A 543 -20.31 2.02 9.04
N SER A 544 -19.65 3.12 8.73
CA SER A 544 -18.38 3.53 9.32
C SER A 544 -18.41 4.83 10.11
N LEU A 545 -19.58 5.42 10.34
CA LEU A 545 -19.69 6.70 11.02
C LEU A 545 -19.65 6.56 12.55
N THR A 546 -19.32 7.66 13.24
CA THR A 546 -19.45 7.79 14.71
C THR A 546 -20.84 8.37 15.05
N ILE A 547 -21.50 7.81 16.07
CA ILE A 547 -22.92 8.13 16.37
C ILE A 547 -23.19 9.58 16.74
N ASP A 548 -22.29 10.21 17.49
CA ASP A 548 -22.46 11.56 18.04
C ASP A 548 -21.66 12.60 17.25
N GLN A 549 -21.48 12.37 15.94
CA GLN A 549 -20.67 13.22 15.09
C GLN A 549 -21.37 13.55 13.79
N ASP A 550 -21.26 14.80 13.42
CA ASP A 550 -21.72 15.33 12.14
C ASP A 550 -20.70 15.06 11.04
N TYR A 551 -21.23 14.85 9.83
CA TYR A 551 -20.39 14.59 8.67
C TYR A 551 -20.81 15.40 7.46
N TYR A 552 -19.82 15.73 6.64
CA TYR A 552 -19.95 16.41 5.37
C TYR A 552 -19.57 15.48 4.24
N PHE A 553 -20.35 15.47 3.17
CA PHE A 553 -20.16 14.58 2.02
C PHE A 553 -20.14 15.37 0.72
N ALA A 554 -19.32 14.93 -0.23
CA ALA A 554 -19.34 15.32 -1.62
C ALA A 554 -19.03 14.11 -2.50
N VAL A 555 -19.44 14.14 -3.75
CA VAL A 555 -19.16 13.07 -4.72
C VAL A 555 -18.53 13.65 -5.97
N GLU A 556 -17.47 13.05 -6.45
CA GLU A 556 -16.87 13.34 -7.74
C GLU A 556 -17.00 12.14 -8.68
N ALA A 557 -17.15 12.39 -9.96
CA ALA A 557 -17.18 11.36 -11.00
C ALA A 557 -15.85 11.33 -11.76
N PHE A 558 -15.46 10.16 -12.26
CA PHE A 558 -14.27 10.03 -13.08
C PHE A 558 -14.49 9.09 -14.28
N ASN A 559 -13.67 9.25 -15.31
CA ASN A 559 -13.54 8.36 -16.46
C ASN A 559 -12.11 8.40 -16.99
N GLU A 560 -11.85 7.75 -18.13
CA GLU A 560 -10.54 7.74 -18.78
C GLU A 560 -10.02 9.13 -19.20
N ASN A 561 -10.85 10.18 -19.17
CA ASN A 561 -10.46 11.52 -19.59
C ASN A 561 -10.19 12.48 -18.41
N GLY A 562 -10.47 12.05 -17.19
CA GLY A 562 -10.23 12.85 -15.98
C GLY A 562 -11.33 12.75 -14.93
N VAL A 563 -11.22 13.62 -13.93
CA VAL A 563 -12.08 13.71 -12.75
C VAL A 563 -12.91 14.99 -12.82
N SER A 564 -14.19 14.91 -12.43
CA SER A 564 -15.07 16.06 -12.33
C SER A 564 -14.70 16.97 -11.14
N LEU A 565 -15.25 18.16 -11.08
CA LEU A 565 -15.39 18.86 -9.81
C LEU A 565 -16.31 18.07 -8.88
N PRO A 566 -16.10 18.12 -7.55
CA PRO A 566 -17.03 17.52 -6.60
C PRO A 566 -18.44 18.12 -6.73
N SER A 567 -19.45 17.36 -6.30
CA SER A 567 -20.79 17.89 -6.09
C SER A 567 -20.81 19.00 -5.05
N GLU A 568 -21.95 19.67 -4.90
CA GLU A 568 -22.20 20.46 -3.70
C GLU A 568 -22.01 19.61 -2.45
N THR A 569 -21.33 20.16 -1.43
CA THR A 569 -21.15 19.49 -0.15
C THR A 569 -22.47 19.45 0.61
N LYS A 570 -22.87 18.28 1.08
CA LYS A 570 -24.04 18.07 1.94
C LYS A 570 -23.60 17.68 3.35
N TYR A 571 -24.44 18.02 4.27
CA TYR A 571 -24.27 17.79 5.69
C TYR A 571 -25.30 16.78 6.21
N VAL A 572 -24.90 15.94 7.16
CA VAL A 572 -25.76 15.02 7.90
C VAL A 572 -25.36 14.99 9.38
N GLU A 573 -26.36 15.17 10.26
CA GLU A 573 -26.22 15.07 11.71
C GLU A 573 -26.02 13.62 12.17
#